data_45a2ec8e112b8ba8d3d8c32b50ab697c
#
_entry.id   45a2ec8e112b8ba8d3d8c32b50ab697c
#
_cell.length_a   1.000
_cell.length_b   1.000
_cell.length_c   1.000
_cell.angle_alpha   90.00
_cell.angle_beta   90.00
_cell.angle_gamma   90.00
#
_symmetry.space_group_name_H-M   'P 1'
#
loop_
_entity.id
_entity.type
_entity.pdbx_description
1 polymer ?
#
loop_
_entity_poly.entity_id
_entity_poly.type
_entity_poly.pdbx_seq_one_letter_code
_entity_poly.pdbx_strand_id
1 'polypeptide(L)'
;MAKGSVRKKGKKWYYRFYVEDASGNLVQKEFAGTESKSETEKMLRKAMEDYDAKKFLAKADNLTLGQMLDVWAEEDLKTGSLSNGTVGNYLQAVNRIKQHPIGNRKLKTVTSEHLQKFMDLLAFGGEEGNFKSKGYTIDYIRSFHAVLQQSFRFAVFPKQYITFNPMQYVVMRRKAEEDVDLFSD
;
A
#
# COMPACT_ATOMS: atom_id res chain seq x y z
N MET A 1 -10.04 5.49 17.40
CA MET A 1 -10.26 4.53 18.50
C MET A 1 -11.76 4.25 18.61
N ALA A 2 -12.14 2.98 18.57
CA ALA A 2 -13.52 2.56 18.77
C ALA A 2 -13.96 2.95 20.20
N LYS A 3 -15.18 3.49 20.33
CA LYS A 3 -15.73 3.81 21.64
C LYS A 3 -16.53 2.61 22.15
N GLY A 4 -16.16 2.07 23.31
CA GLY A 4 -16.86 0.97 23.96
C GLY A 4 -17.34 1.33 25.35
N SER A 5 -18.32 0.59 25.86
CA SER A 5 -18.84 0.76 27.22
C SER A 5 -19.29 -0.56 27.81
N VAL A 6 -19.33 -0.62 29.15
CA VAL A 6 -19.87 -1.76 29.90
C VAL A 6 -21.15 -1.35 30.62
N ARG A 7 -22.10 -2.28 30.73
CA ARG A 7 -23.32 -2.07 31.52
C ARG A 7 -23.73 -3.33 32.26
N LYS A 8 -24.36 -3.15 33.42
CA LYS A 8 -24.88 -4.25 34.21
C LYS A 8 -26.31 -4.61 33.77
N LYS A 9 -26.56 -5.90 33.57
CA LYS A 9 -27.91 -6.45 33.36
C LYS A 9 -28.10 -7.64 34.29
N GLY A 10 -28.93 -7.49 35.28
CA GLY A 10 -29.14 -8.52 36.30
C GLY A 10 -27.87 -8.79 37.08
N LYS A 11 -27.44 -10.05 37.15
CA LYS A 11 -26.21 -10.47 37.85
C LYS A 11 -24.92 -10.31 37.03
N LYS A 12 -25.05 -10.10 35.71
CA LYS A 12 -23.88 -10.07 34.80
C LYS A 12 -23.63 -8.67 34.23
N TRP A 13 -22.38 -8.41 33.88
CA TRP A 13 -21.96 -7.27 33.10
C TRP A 13 -21.92 -7.66 31.62
N TYR A 14 -22.21 -6.69 30.75
CA TYR A 14 -22.15 -6.79 29.30
C TYR A 14 -21.27 -5.68 28.77
N TYR A 15 -20.54 -5.96 27.69
CA TYR A 15 -19.75 -4.94 26.99
C TYR A 15 -20.28 -4.74 25.58
N ARG A 16 -20.14 -3.54 25.06
CA ARG A 16 -20.58 -3.15 23.73
C ARG A 16 -19.62 -2.18 23.11
N PHE A 17 -19.42 -2.30 21.80
CA PHE A 17 -18.64 -1.36 21.00
C PHE A 17 -19.15 -1.36 19.56
N TYR A 18 -18.70 -0.36 18.79
CA TYR A 18 -19.10 -0.22 17.39
C TYR A 18 -18.22 -1.05 16.49
N VAL A 19 -18.84 -1.78 15.55
CA VAL A 19 -18.20 -2.53 14.47
C VAL A 19 -18.77 -2.07 13.14
N GLU A 20 -18.00 -2.13 12.07
CA GLU A 20 -18.52 -1.90 10.72
C GLU A 20 -19.25 -3.15 10.22
N ASP A 21 -20.43 -2.96 9.63
CA ASP A 21 -21.15 -4.00 8.90
C ASP A 21 -20.55 -4.18 7.48
N ALA A 22 -21.12 -5.13 6.70
CA ALA A 22 -20.70 -5.40 5.33
C ALA A 22 -20.87 -4.19 4.37
N SER A 23 -21.68 -3.21 4.75
CA SER A 23 -21.95 -1.98 3.99
C SER A 23 -21.10 -0.79 4.45
N GLY A 24 -20.21 -0.99 5.45
CA GLY A 24 -19.35 0.05 6.01
C GLY A 24 -20.02 0.93 7.08
N ASN A 25 -21.26 0.60 7.51
CA ASN A 25 -21.95 1.36 8.54
C ASN A 25 -21.51 0.92 9.94
N LEU A 26 -21.42 1.88 10.88
CA LEU A 26 -21.10 1.60 12.27
C LEU A 26 -22.34 1.06 13.01
N VAL A 27 -22.29 -0.20 13.39
CA VAL A 27 -23.34 -0.87 14.16
C VAL A 27 -22.82 -1.21 15.55
N GLN A 28 -23.61 -0.89 16.60
CA GLN A 28 -23.26 -1.25 17.95
C GLN A 28 -23.61 -2.72 18.23
N LYS A 29 -22.60 -3.51 18.60
CA LYS A 29 -22.81 -4.90 19.05
C LYS A 29 -22.58 -5.02 20.55
N GLU A 30 -23.40 -5.85 21.21
CA GLU A 30 -23.33 -6.14 22.63
C GLU A 30 -22.98 -7.61 22.85
N PHE A 31 -22.10 -7.85 23.82
CA PHE A 31 -21.59 -9.17 24.17
C PHE A 31 -21.71 -9.41 25.67
N ALA A 32 -21.95 -10.65 26.05
CA ALA A 32 -21.99 -11.05 27.45
C ALA A 32 -20.55 -11.02 28.05
N GLY A 33 -20.42 -10.41 29.20
CA GLY A 33 -19.22 -10.46 30.03
C GLY A 33 -19.40 -11.39 31.22
N THR A 34 -18.82 -11.01 32.36
CA THR A 34 -18.82 -11.78 33.62
C THR A 34 -19.66 -11.06 34.69
N GLU A 35 -19.70 -11.61 35.89
CA GLU A 35 -20.28 -10.95 37.07
C GLU A 35 -19.39 -9.82 37.59
N SER A 36 -18.11 -9.80 37.20
CA SER A 36 -17.13 -8.76 37.55
C SER A 36 -17.08 -7.65 36.50
N LYS A 37 -17.25 -6.39 36.95
CA LYS A 37 -17.09 -5.23 36.07
C LYS A 37 -15.68 -5.14 35.49
N SER A 38 -14.65 -5.29 36.35
CA SER A 38 -13.25 -5.17 35.95
C SER A 38 -12.85 -6.20 34.90
N GLU A 39 -13.30 -7.46 35.05
CA GLU A 39 -13.04 -8.51 34.05
C GLU A 39 -13.75 -8.20 32.73
N THR A 40 -15.01 -7.73 32.81
CA THR A 40 -15.76 -7.35 31.61
C THR A 40 -15.12 -6.16 30.88
N GLU A 41 -14.53 -5.20 31.59
CA GLU A 41 -13.75 -4.11 31.00
C GLU A 41 -12.45 -4.59 30.32
N LYS A 42 -11.80 -5.62 30.87
CA LYS A 42 -10.64 -6.26 30.23
C LYS A 42 -11.07 -6.98 28.95
N MET A 43 -12.21 -7.69 28.99
CA MET A 43 -12.77 -8.35 27.81
C MET A 43 -13.12 -7.35 26.71
N LEU A 44 -13.71 -6.20 27.06
CA LEU A 44 -13.99 -5.12 26.11
C LEU A 44 -12.71 -4.62 25.44
N ARG A 45 -11.66 -4.31 26.21
CA ARG A 45 -10.39 -3.83 25.66
C ARG A 45 -9.79 -4.83 24.67
N LYS A 46 -9.71 -6.10 25.08
CA LYS A 46 -9.20 -7.17 24.21
C LYS A 46 -10.05 -7.34 22.94
N ALA A 47 -11.38 -7.33 23.06
CA ALA A 47 -12.26 -7.44 21.92
C ALA A 47 -12.13 -6.28 20.92
N MET A 48 -11.88 -5.06 21.41
CA MET A 48 -11.63 -3.89 20.58
C MET A 48 -10.27 -3.98 19.87
N GLU A 49 -9.22 -4.40 20.59
CA GLU A 49 -7.88 -4.64 20.03
C GLU A 49 -7.92 -5.71 18.95
N ASP A 50 -8.58 -6.84 19.22
CA ASP A 50 -8.74 -7.94 18.24
C ASP A 50 -9.55 -7.50 17.00
N TYR A 51 -10.58 -6.66 17.20
CA TYR A 51 -11.37 -6.11 16.10
C TYR A 51 -10.56 -5.16 15.24
N ASP A 52 -9.83 -4.22 15.84
CA ASP A 52 -8.98 -3.26 15.14
C ASP A 52 -7.85 -3.98 14.38
N ALA A 53 -7.24 -5.01 14.98
CA ALA A 53 -6.23 -5.85 14.32
C ALA A 53 -6.81 -6.60 13.11
N LYS A 54 -7.98 -7.22 13.24
CA LYS A 54 -8.66 -7.91 12.13
C LYS A 54 -9.07 -6.95 11.02
N LYS A 55 -9.57 -5.77 11.37
CA LYS A 55 -9.93 -4.72 10.41
C LYS A 55 -8.70 -4.23 9.64
N PHE A 56 -7.58 -4.03 10.34
CA PHE A 56 -6.31 -3.65 9.74
C PHE A 56 -5.81 -4.73 8.74
N LEU A 57 -5.82 -6.00 9.14
CA LEU A 57 -5.43 -7.12 8.28
C LEU A 57 -6.33 -7.23 7.04
N ALA A 58 -7.65 -7.12 7.21
CA ALA A 58 -8.59 -7.18 6.09
C ALA A 58 -8.42 -6.02 5.11
N LYS A 59 -8.12 -4.82 5.61
CA LYS A 59 -7.81 -3.66 4.77
C LYS A 59 -6.50 -3.85 4.02
N ALA A 60 -5.46 -4.37 4.69
CA ALA A 60 -4.18 -4.67 4.06
C ALA A 60 -4.30 -5.77 2.99
N ASP A 61 -5.18 -6.76 3.18
CA ASP A 61 -5.41 -7.85 2.23
C ASP A 61 -6.04 -7.39 0.91
N ASN A 62 -6.81 -6.30 0.93
CA ASN A 62 -7.48 -5.77 -0.24
C ASN A 62 -6.80 -4.54 -0.84
N LEU A 63 -5.74 -4.04 -0.22
CA LEU A 63 -5.02 -2.85 -0.68
C LEU A 63 -4.39 -3.12 -2.05
N THR A 64 -4.61 -2.23 -3.02
CA THR A 64 -3.92 -2.27 -4.31
C THR A 64 -2.57 -1.56 -4.24
N LEU A 65 -1.70 -1.82 -5.22
CA LEU A 65 -0.43 -1.09 -5.35
C LEU A 65 -0.67 0.42 -5.46
N GLY A 66 -1.64 0.84 -6.27
CA GLY A 66 -1.98 2.26 -6.43
C GLY A 66 -2.43 2.93 -5.14
N GLN A 67 -3.28 2.24 -4.36
CA GLN A 67 -3.71 2.75 -3.04
C GLN A 67 -2.56 2.83 -2.04
N MET A 68 -1.64 1.85 -2.05
CA MET A 68 -0.43 1.90 -1.22
C MET A 68 0.46 3.08 -1.60
N LEU A 69 0.62 3.35 -2.89
CA LEU A 69 1.38 4.51 -3.38
C LEU A 69 0.74 5.83 -2.95
N ASP A 70 -0.59 5.94 -2.91
CA ASP A 70 -1.28 7.14 -2.40
C ASP A 70 -0.99 7.34 -0.90
N VAL A 71 -1.07 6.27 -0.10
CA VAL A 71 -0.74 6.34 1.34
C VAL A 71 0.72 6.74 1.55
N TRP A 72 1.65 6.13 0.80
CA TRP A 72 3.06 6.48 0.87
C TRP A 72 3.32 7.94 0.48
N ALA A 73 2.67 8.43 -0.58
CA ALA A 73 2.84 9.81 -1.04
C ALA A 73 2.39 10.82 0.00
N GLU A 74 1.29 10.56 0.71
CA GLU A 74 0.77 11.48 1.73
C GLU A 74 1.57 11.41 3.04
N GLU A 75 1.93 10.22 3.49
CA GLU A 75 2.48 10.03 4.83
C GLU A 75 4.02 10.09 4.89
N ASP A 76 4.71 9.80 3.79
CA ASP A 76 6.18 9.71 3.74
C ASP A 76 6.79 10.69 2.73
N LEU A 77 6.36 10.65 1.46
CA LEU A 77 6.95 11.48 0.41
C LEU A 77 6.77 12.98 0.65
N LYS A 78 5.54 13.43 0.97
CA LYS A 78 5.23 14.86 1.18
C LYS A 78 5.72 15.39 2.52
N THR A 79 5.94 14.52 3.50
CA THR A 79 6.43 14.89 4.84
C THR A 79 7.94 14.83 4.95
N GLY A 80 8.62 14.26 3.96
CA GLY A 80 10.07 14.11 3.92
C GLY A 80 10.81 15.39 3.57
N SER A 81 12.14 15.31 3.56
CA SER A 81 13.05 16.44 3.31
C SER A 81 13.44 16.64 1.83
N LEU A 82 12.71 16.03 0.91
CA LEU A 82 12.99 16.13 -0.53
C LEU A 82 12.60 17.51 -1.08
N SER A 83 13.32 17.97 -2.11
CA SER A 83 12.97 19.21 -2.79
C SER A 83 11.60 19.11 -3.48
N ASN A 84 10.89 20.23 -3.60
CA ASN A 84 9.59 20.28 -4.28
C ASN A 84 9.64 19.72 -5.71
N GLY A 85 10.73 19.96 -6.43
CA GLY A 85 10.93 19.41 -7.78
C GLY A 85 11.03 17.88 -7.78
N THR A 86 11.75 17.30 -6.82
CA THR A 86 11.85 15.83 -6.66
C THR A 86 10.50 15.23 -6.29
N VAL A 87 9.78 15.83 -5.34
CA VAL A 87 8.42 15.41 -4.97
C VAL A 87 7.49 15.44 -6.16
N GLY A 88 7.52 16.53 -6.98
CA GLY A 88 6.73 16.64 -8.19
C GLY A 88 7.00 15.50 -9.19
N ASN A 89 8.28 15.20 -9.45
CA ASN A 89 8.68 14.10 -10.34
C ASN A 89 8.22 12.74 -9.82
N TYR A 90 8.30 12.51 -8.50
CA TYR A 90 7.85 11.25 -7.90
C TYR A 90 6.33 11.10 -7.95
N LEU A 91 5.56 12.18 -7.74
CA LEU A 91 4.11 12.17 -7.90
C LEU A 91 3.69 11.88 -9.34
N GLN A 92 4.43 12.39 -10.34
CA GLN A 92 4.20 12.02 -11.74
C GLN A 92 4.45 10.52 -11.98
N ALA A 93 5.52 9.96 -11.43
CA ALA A 93 5.80 8.54 -11.50
C ALA A 93 4.70 7.72 -10.82
N VAL A 94 4.23 8.12 -9.63
CA VAL A 94 3.08 7.49 -8.93
C VAL A 94 1.85 7.48 -9.84
N ASN A 95 1.47 8.61 -10.40
CA ASN A 95 0.31 8.71 -11.29
C ASN A 95 0.45 7.78 -12.52
N ARG A 96 1.64 7.69 -13.08
CA ARG A 96 1.91 6.84 -14.24
C ARG A 96 1.84 5.34 -13.89
N ILE A 97 2.36 4.93 -12.71
CA ILE A 97 2.23 3.56 -12.20
C ILE A 97 0.75 3.20 -11.98
N LYS A 98 -0.06 4.13 -11.45
CA LYS A 98 -1.50 3.91 -11.23
C LYS A 98 -2.29 3.76 -12.54
N GLN A 99 -1.85 4.37 -13.64
CA GLN A 99 -2.44 4.20 -14.96
C GLN A 99 -2.13 2.82 -15.58
N HIS A 100 -1.04 2.19 -15.16
CA HIS A 100 -0.69 0.84 -15.61
C HIS A 100 -1.54 -0.22 -14.87
N PRO A 101 -1.87 -1.36 -15.52
CA PRO A 101 -2.62 -2.45 -14.87
C PRO A 101 -2.04 -2.93 -13.53
N ILE A 102 -0.71 -2.80 -13.34
CA ILE A 102 -0.06 -3.15 -12.07
C ILE A 102 -0.57 -2.32 -10.89
N GLY A 103 -0.98 -1.07 -11.13
CA GLY A 103 -1.55 -0.18 -10.10
C GLY A 103 -2.83 -0.74 -9.46
N ASN A 104 -3.62 -1.48 -10.22
CA ASN A 104 -4.87 -2.11 -9.77
C ASN A 104 -4.65 -3.51 -9.15
N ARG A 105 -3.43 -4.04 -9.20
CA ARG A 105 -3.13 -5.35 -8.62
C ARG A 105 -3.09 -5.27 -7.10
N LYS A 106 -3.64 -6.27 -6.42
CA LYS A 106 -3.56 -6.37 -4.95
C LYS A 106 -2.09 -6.39 -4.52
N LEU A 107 -1.72 -5.53 -3.57
CA LEU A 107 -0.33 -5.33 -3.13
C LEU A 107 0.38 -6.65 -2.77
N LYS A 108 -0.31 -7.53 -2.03
CA LYS A 108 0.22 -8.86 -1.63
C LYS A 108 0.48 -9.81 -2.80
N THR A 109 -0.10 -9.56 -3.96
CA THR A 109 0.08 -10.38 -5.17
C THR A 109 1.08 -9.78 -6.16
N VAL A 110 1.65 -8.62 -5.86
CA VAL A 110 2.70 -8.01 -6.69
C VAL A 110 4.01 -8.74 -6.45
N THR A 111 4.58 -9.30 -7.50
CA THR A 111 5.85 -10.03 -7.49
C THR A 111 6.96 -9.23 -8.14
N SER A 112 8.20 -9.62 -7.91
CA SER A 112 9.37 -9.05 -8.59
C SER A 112 9.26 -9.19 -10.11
N GLU A 113 8.68 -10.30 -10.61
CA GLU A 113 8.45 -10.50 -12.04
C GLU A 113 7.48 -9.47 -12.62
N HIS A 114 6.37 -9.17 -11.93
CA HIS A 114 5.43 -8.13 -12.36
C HIS A 114 6.11 -6.75 -12.43
N LEU A 115 6.92 -6.43 -11.43
CA LEU A 115 7.64 -5.17 -11.38
C LEU A 115 8.74 -5.10 -12.44
N GLN A 116 9.44 -6.21 -12.70
CA GLN A 116 10.45 -6.28 -13.75
C GLN A 116 9.82 -6.07 -15.13
N LYS A 117 8.69 -6.72 -15.43
CA LYS A 117 7.95 -6.51 -16.69
C LYS A 117 7.54 -5.05 -16.87
N PHE A 118 7.04 -4.42 -15.81
CA PHE A 118 6.70 -3.00 -15.85
C PHE A 118 7.92 -2.11 -16.11
N MET A 119 9.04 -2.36 -15.44
CA MET A 119 10.29 -1.61 -15.64
C MET A 119 10.86 -1.83 -17.05
N ASP A 120 10.79 -3.05 -17.58
CA ASP A 120 11.22 -3.38 -18.94
C ASP A 120 10.31 -2.69 -19.98
N LEU A 121 9.01 -2.63 -19.73
CA LEU A 121 8.06 -1.88 -20.59
C LEU A 121 8.40 -0.38 -20.65
N LEU A 122 8.81 0.20 -19.51
CA LEU A 122 9.27 1.59 -19.48
C LEU A 122 10.58 1.77 -20.26
N ALA A 123 11.50 0.81 -20.17
CA ALA A 123 12.83 0.90 -20.79
C ALA A 123 12.77 0.68 -22.32
N PHE A 124 12.07 -0.36 -22.75
CA PHE A 124 12.10 -0.80 -24.15
C PHE A 124 10.89 -0.34 -24.96
N GLY A 125 9.86 0.14 -24.30
CA GLY A 125 8.58 0.47 -24.94
C GLY A 125 7.68 -0.75 -25.10
N GLY A 126 6.42 -0.49 -25.46
CA GLY A 126 5.40 -1.52 -25.65
C GLY A 126 4.05 -1.10 -25.08
N GLU A 127 3.14 -2.06 -24.99
CA GLU A 127 1.79 -1.85 -24.50
C GLU A 127 1.38 -2.94 -23.52
N GLU A 128 0.64 -2.56 -22.47
CA GLU A 128 -0.02 -3.49 -21.55
C GLU A 128 -1.40 -2.92 -21.17
N GLY A 129 -2.47 -3.57 -21.62
CA GLY A 129 -3.82 -3.03 -21.51
C GLY A 129 -3.94 -1.69 -22.25
N ASN A 130 -4.41 -0.67 -21.55
CA ASN A 130 -4.50 0.71 -22.07
C ASN A 130 -3.22 1.54 -21.87
N PHE A 131 -2.21 0.98 -21.21
CA PHE A 131 -0.95 1.65 -20.96
C PHE A 131 0.01 1.48 -22.13
N LYS A 132 0.58 2.60 -22.59
CA LYS A 132 1.57 2.62 -23.68
C LYS A 132 2.84 3.31 -23.20
N SER A 133 3.97 2.73 -23.57
CA SER A 133 5.29 3.30 -23.38
C SER A 133 6.04 3.31 -24.71
N LYS A 134 6.72 4.41 -25.00
CA LYS A 134 7.61 4.53 -26.16
C LYS A 134 9.07 4.14 -25.87
N GLY A 135 9.34 3.70 -24.63
CA GLY A 135 10.69 3.62 -24.10
C GLY A 135 11.17 4.99 -23.57
N TYR A 136 11.73 5.00 -22.38
CA TYR A 136 12.16 6.22 -21.72
C TYR A 136 13.67 6.18 -21.43
N THR A 137 14.26 7.35 -21.22
CA THR A 137 15.64 7.50 -20.78
C THR A 137 15.86 6.87 -19.40
N ILE A 138 17.11 6.44 -19.15
CA ILE A 138 17.47 5.82 -17.88
C ILE A 138 17.18 6.73 -16.67
N ASP A 139 17.37 8.04 -16.81
CA ASP A 139 17.11 9.00 -15.74
C ASP A 139 15.63 9.10 -15.38
N TYR A 140 14.77 9.03 -16.39
CA TYR A 140 13.32 8.98 -16.16
C TYR A 140 12.90 7.66 -15.46
N ILE A 141 13.46 6.53 -15.90
CA ILE A 141 13.21 5.20 -15.31
C ILE A 141 13.69 5.14 -13.85
N ARG A 142 14.80 5.81 -13.51
CA ARG A 142 15.31 5.91 -12.13
C ARG A 142 14.26 6.47 -11.17
N SER A 143 13.42 7.42 -11.60
CA SER A 143 12.35 7.96 -10.76
C SER A 143 11.32 6.92 -10.41
N PHE A 144 10.92 6.05 -11.35
CA PHE A 144 10.01 4.94 -11.08
C PHE A 144 10.61 3.90 -10.15
N HIS A 145 11.88 3.55 -10.39
CA HIS A 145 12.60 2.62 -9.54
C HIS A 145 12.68 3.14 -8.10
N ALA A 146 13.04 4.42 -7.91
CA ALA A 146 13.12 5.05 -6.60
C ALA A 146 11.77 5.08 -5.89
N VAL A 147 10.70 5.47 -6.58
CA VAL A 147 9.32 5.49 -6.05
C VAL A 147 8.90 4.09 -5.60
N LEU A 148 9.06 3.08 -6.44
CA LEU A 148 8.71 1.71 -6.10
C LEU A 148 9.57 1.19 -4.94
N GLN A 149 10.88 1.41 -4.97
CA GLN A 149 11.78 0.97 -3.91
C GLN A 149 11.42 1.56 -2.55
N GLN A 150 11.15 2.88 -2.50
CA GLN A 150 10.82 3.58 -1.25
C GLN A 150 9.44 3.19 -0.76
N SER A 151 8.43 3.17 -1.64
CA SER A 151 7.06 2.83 -1.27
C SER A 151 6.92 1.38 -0.79
N PHE A 152 7.63 0.42 -1.39
CA PHE A 152 7.65 -0.95 -0.90
C PHE A 152 8.41 -1.10 0.43
N ARG A 153 9.49 -0.31 0.66
CA ARG A 153 10.13 -0.25 1.99
C ARG A 153 9.14 0.24 3.04
N PHE A 154 8.42 1.30 2.76
CA PHE A 154 7.38 1.84 3.63
C PHE A 154 6.24 0.82 3.88
N ALA A 155 5.85 0.05 2.87
CA ALA A 155 4.85 -0.99 2.99
C ALA A 155 5.30 -2.17 3.87
N VAL A 156 6.62 -2.48 3.90
CA VAL A 156 7.19 -3.48 4.81
C VAL A 156 7.30 -2.89 6.23
N PHE A 157 7.84 -1.70 6.37
CA PHE A 157 7.97 -0.97 7.62
C PHE A 157 7.92 0.55 7.36
N PRO A 158 7.09 1.32 8.08
CA PRO A 158 6.35 0.97 9.30
C PRO A 158 4.97 0.33 9.08
N LYS A 159 4.45 0.25 7.84
CA LYS A 159 3.05 -0.15 7.59
C LYS A 159 2.75 -1.64 7.77
N GLN A 160 3.73 -2.51 7.64
CA GLN A 160 3.56 -3.97 7.76
C GLN A 160 2.43 -4.55 6.88
N TYR A 161 2.18 -3.93 5.71
CA TYR A 161 1.20 -4.41 4.73
C TYR A 161 1.68 -5.70 4.04
N ILE A 162 3.00 -5.83 3.90
CA ILE A 162 3.70 -6.98 3.33
C ILE A 162 4.93 -7.29 4.19
N THR A 163 5.41 -8.52 4.11
CA THR A 163 6.58 -8.98 4.88
C THR A 163 7.90 -8.85 4.13
N PHE A 164 7.84 -8.59 2.82
CA PHE A 164 9.00 -8.65 1.93
C PHE A 164 8.87 -7.57 0.84
N ASN A 165 10.00 -6.94 0.48
CA ASN A 165 10.05 -5.96 -0.60
C ASN A 165 10.39 -6.63 -1.94
N PRO A 166 9.45 -6.74 -2.90
CA PRO A 166 9.69 -7.39 -4.18
C PRO A 166 10.67 -6.62 -5.09
N MET A 167 10.92 -5.34 -4.82
CA MET A 167 11.89 -4.53 -5.59
C MET A 167 13.34 -4.96 -5.40
N GLN A 168 13.66 -5.79 -4.38
CA GLN A 168 15.04 -6.26 -4.13
C GLN A 168 15.64 -7.04 -5.29
N TYR A 169 14.81 -7.65 -6.14
CA TYR A 169 15.26 -8.45 -7.28
C TYR A 169 14.99 -7.79 -8.64
N VAL A 170 14.53 -6.56 -8.64
CA VAL A 170 14.25 -5.81 -9.88
C VAL A 170 15.49 -5.08 -10.35
N VAL A 171 15.86 -5.31 -11.60
CA VAL A 171 17.04 -4.72 -12.23
C VAL A 171 16.62 -3.63 -13.20
N MET A 172 17.26 -2.48 -13.13
CA MET A 172 17.09 -1.45 -14.16
C MET A 172 17.85 -1.84 -15.42
N ARG A 173 17.10 -1.93 -16.52
CA ARG A 173 17.65 -2.18 -17.86
C ARG A 173 17.52 -0.92 -18.70
N ARG A 174 18.38 -0.79 -19.69
CA ARG A 174 18.33 0.29 -20.68
C ARG A 174 18.44 -0.29 -22.09
N LYS A 175 17.90 0.40 -23.07
CA LYS A 175 18.19 0.15 -24.46
C LYS A 175 19.69 0.33 -24.68
N ALA A 176 20.33 -0.56 -25.42
CA ALA A 176 21.68 -0.29 -25.90
C ALA A 176 21.65 1.01 -26.71
N GLU A 177 22.61 1.90 -26.50
CA GLU A 177 22.80 3.02 -27.41
C GLU A 177 23.11 2.38 -28.77
N GLU A 178 22.32 2.71 -29.81
CA GLU A 178 22.71 2.40 -31.17
C GLU A 178 24.05 3.11 -31.39
N ASP A 179 25.12 2.36 -31.63
CA ASP A 179 26.37 2.92 -32.10
C ASP A 179 26.05 3.70 -33.36
N VAL A 180 26.00 5.02 -33.25
CA VAL A 180 25.97 5.88 -34.42
C VAL A 180 27.31 5.69 -35.07
N ASP A 181 27.36 4.88 -36.13
CA ASP A 181 28.51 4.77 -37.00
C ASP A 181 28.88 6.17 -37.48
N LEU A 182 29.84 6.81 -36.77
CA LEU A 182 30.42 8.11 -37.13
C LEU A 182 31.34 8.01 -38.33
N PHE A 183 31.36 6.89 -39.05
CA PHE A 183 32.16 6.65 -40.23
C PHE A 183 31.27 6.25 -41.42
N SER A 184 30.49 7.18 -41.91
CA SER A 184 29.99 7.18 -43.26
C SER A 184 30.64 8.35 -43.98
N ASP A 185 31.73 8.06 -44.68
CA ASP A 185 32.34 8.96 -45.70
C ASP A 185 31.38 9.14 -46.89
#